data_69699739654a3da2a12b0791844a1397
#
_entry.id   69699739654a3da2a12b0791844a1397
#
_cell.length_a   1.000
_cell.length_b   1.000
_cell.length_c   1.000
_cell.angle_alpha   90.00
_cell.angle_beta   90.00
_cell.angle_gamma   90.00
#
_symmetry.space_group_name_H-M   'P 1'
#
loop_
_entity.id
_entity.type
_entity.pdbx_description
1 polymer ?
#
loop_
_entity_poly.entity_id
_entity_poly.type
_entity_poly.pdbx_seq_one_letter_code
_entity_poly.pdbx_strand_id
1 'polypeptide(L)'
;MSVDVRPFPRVDWSPIPAEGATGVDSRALLHADGLFVAQLRFAEHATIHEHPSANEIVALCLEGEGFTSVGDETAPIRAGEQAHWPPNVPHRLWTEGSTMLTLMIERPSAE
;
A
#
# COMPACT_ATOMS: atom_id res chain seq x y z
N MET A 1 -14.75 -25.17 -22.14
CA MET A 1 -14.30 -24.17 -21.17
C MET A 1 -13.15 -23.38 -21.74
N SER A 2 -13.21 -22.07 -21.68
CA SER A 2 -12.16 -21.23 -22.24
C SER A 2 -11.41 -20.51 -21.12
N VAL A 3 -10.17 -20.14 -21.43
CA VAL A 3 -9.38 -19.33 -20.52
C VAL A 3 -9.86 -17.88 -20.62
N ASP A 4 -10.15 -17.26 -19.48
CA ASP A 4 -10.57 -15.87 -19.43
C ASP A 4 -9.33 -14.99 -19.17
N VAL A 5 -8.87 -14.31 -20.21
CA VAL A 5 -7.74 -13.40 -20.11
C VAL A 5 -8.21 -11.99 -20.47
N ARG A 6 -7.99 -11.07 -19.56
CA ARG A 6 -8.40 -9.67 -19.77
C ARG A 6 -7.41 -8.73 -19.07
N PRO A 7 -7.30 -7.47 -19.51
CA PRO A 7 -6.44 -6.52 -18.83
C PRO A 7 -7.01 -6.21 -17.43
N PHE A 8 -6.11 -5.92 -16.49
CA PHE A 8 -6.59 -5.43 -15.19
C PHE A 8 -7.02 -3.96 -15.32
N PRO A 9 -7.84 -3.47 -14.36
CA PRO A 9 -8.58 -2.22 -14.54
C PRO A 9 -7.76 -0.97 -14.77
N ARG A 10 -6.56 -0.88 -14.27
CA ARG A 10 -5.77 0.33 -14.36
C ARG A 10 -4.29 0.01 -14.48
N VAL A 11 -3.68 0.46 -15.56
CA VAL A 11 -2.28 0.17 -15.84
C VAL A 11 -1.38 1.38 -15.61
N ASP A 12 -1.95 2.58 -15.60
CA ASP A 12 -1.14 3.80 -15.50
C ASP A 12 -0.93 4.22 -14.05
N TRP A 13 0.30 4.65 -13.77
CA TRP A 13 0.61 5.25 -12.47
C TRP A 13 0.00 6.64 -12.38
N SER A 14 -0.54 6.98 -11.22
CA SER A 14 -1.04 8.32 -10.95
C SER A 14 -0.75 8.71 -9.50
N PRO A 15 -0.52 10.01 -9.24
CA PRO A 15 -0.29 10.46 -7.87
C PRO A 15 -1.50 10.12 -6.99
N ILE A 16 -1.23 9.82 -5.74
CA ILE A 16 -2.31 9.62 -4.77
C ILE A 16 -2.86 11.00 -4.42
N PRO A 17 -4.13 11.27 -4.70
CA PRO A 17 -4.71 12.60 -4.45
C PRO A 17 -5.18 12.74 -2.99
N ALA A 18 -4.48 12.13 -2.06
CA ALA A 18 -4.86 12.13 -0.66
C ALA A 18 -4.05 13.16 0.11
N GLU A 19 -4.71 13.85 1.02
CA GLU A 19 -4.03 14.71 1.97
C GLU A 19 -3.06 13.86 2.80
N GLY A 20 -1.83 14.35 2.99
CA GLY A 20 -0.81 13.61 3.72
C GLY A 20 0.01 12.66 2.89
N ALA A 21 -0.25 12.56 1.57
CA ALA A 21 0.57 11.75 0.67
C ALA A 21 1.48 12.66 -0.14
N THR A 22 2.76 12.33 -0.18
CA THR A 22 3.77 13.09 -0.93
C THR A 22 4.74 12.12 -1.57
N GLY A 23 4.99 12.29 -2.88
CA GLY A 23 5.97 11.48 -3.59
C GLY A 23 5.55 10.04 -3.83
N VAL A 24 4.27 9.73 -3.75
CA VAL A 24 3.76 8.37 -3.92
C VAL A 24 2.80 8.32 -5.10
N ASP A 25 3.07 7.43 -6.03
CA ASP A 25 2.17 7.11 -7.13
C ASP A 25 1.54 5.75 -6.88
N SER A 26 0.33 5.58 -7.37
CA SER A 26 -0.38 4.30 -7.23
C SER A 26 -1.01 3.87 -8.55
N ARG A 27 -1.31 2.59 -8.64
CA ARG A 27 -2.18 2.06 -9.69
C ARG A 27 -2.98 0.89 -9.12
N ALA A 28 -4.27 0.87 -9.41
CA ALA A 28 -5.15 -0.18 -8.94
C ALA A 28 -5.02 -1.41 -9.84
N LEU A 29 -4.90 -2.58 -9.25
CA LEU A 29 -4.78 -3.84 -9.98
C LEU A 29 -6.07 -4.64 -9.92
N LEU A 30 -6.78 -4.59 -8.80
CA LEU A 30 -8.00 -5.36 -8.61
C LEU A 30 -8.90 -4.65 -7.60
N HIS A 31 -10.19 -4.62 -7.88
CA HIS A 31 -11.18 -4.14 -6.92
C HIS A 31 -12.45 -4.96 -7.12
N ALA A 32 -12.71 -5.89 -6.24
CA ALA A 32 -13.86 -6.78 -6.33
C ALA A 32 -14.24 -7.30 -4.96
N ASP A 33 -15.53 -7.31 -4.66
CA ASP A 33 -16.08 -7.91 -3.43
C ASP A 33 -15.44 -7.37 -2.15
N GLY A 34 -15.16 -6.06 -2.13
CA GLY A 34 -14.52 -5.43 -1.00
C GLY A 34 -13.01 -5.59 -0.94
N LEU A 35 -12.45 -6.43 -1.79
CA LEU A 35 -11.01 -6.61 -1.88
C LEU A 35 -10.43 -5.55 -2.81
N PHE A 36 -9.40 -4.85 -2.34
CA PHE A 36 -8.71 -3.85 -3.15
C PHE A 36 -7.22 -4.16 -3.16
N VAL A 37 -6.64 -4.26 -4.36
CA VAL A 37 -5.22 -4.52 -4.54
C VAL A 37 -4.64 -3.42 -5.41
N ALA A 38 -3.58 -2.79 -4.93
CA ALA A 38 -2.93 -1.70 -5.64
C ALA A 38 -1.42 -1.78 -5.46
N GLN A 39 -0.69 -1.26 -6.43
CA GLN A 39 0.74 -1.01 -6.26
C GLN A 39 0.95 0.44 -5.89
N LEU A 40 1.87 0.68 -4.96
CA LEU A 40 2.30 2.01 -4.57
C LEU A 40 3.80 2.11 -4.79
N ARG A 41 4.21 3.16 -5.47
CA ARG A 41 5.62 3.40 -5.76
C ARG A 41 6.04 4.68 -5.04
N PHE A 42 7.09 4.57 -4.22
CA PHE A 42 7.57 5.66 -3.37
C PHE A 42 8.87 6.21 -3.93
N ALA A 43 8.92 7.51 -4.16
CA ALA A 43 10.19 8.21 -4.42
C ALA A 43 10.98 8.29 -3.11
N GLU A 44 12.19 8.84 -3.17
CA GLU A 44 12.93 9.16 -1.95
C GLU A 44 12.18 10.24 -1.18
N HIS A 45 12.23 10.17 0.15
CA HIS A 45 11.55 11.13 1.04
C HIS A 45 10.05 11.23 0.78
N ALA A 46 9.44 10.11 0.43
CA ALA A 46 8.02 10.02 0.18
C ALA A 46 7.28 9.52 1.43
N THR A 47 6.04 9.90 1.57
CA THR A 47 5.27 9.47 2.73
C THR A 47 3.79 9.36 2.37
N ILE A 48 3.13 8.42 3.01
CA ILE A 48 1.68 8.35 3.02
C ILE A 48 1.22 8.21 4.48
N HIS A 49 0.43 9.18 4.93
CA HIS A 49 -0.23 9.15 6.23
C HIS A 49 -1.64 8.66 5.99
N GLU A 50 -1.95 7.54 6.58
CA GLU A 50 -3.28 6.99 6.45
C GLU A 50 -4.10 7.30 7.70
N HIS A 51 -5.37 7.57 7.51
CA HIS A 51 -6.30 7.59 8.62
C HIS A 51 -6.59 6.16 9.03
N PRO A 52 -6.97 5.91 10.29
CA PRO A 52 -7.40 4.57 10.66
C PRO A 52 -8.49 4.09 9.73
N SER A 53 -8.35 2.88 9.23
CA SER A 53 -9.32 2.28 8.33
C SER A 53 -10.08 1.19 9.06
N ALA A 54 -11.36 1.02 8.75
CA ALA A 54 -12.13 -0.11 9.27
C ALA A 54 -11.69 -1.42 8.63
N ASN A 55 -10.91 -1.34 7.56
CA ASN A 55 -10.44 -2.52 6.84
C ASN A 55 -9.07 -2.96 7.33
N GLU A 56 -8.76 -4.22 7.04
CA GLU A 56 -7.46 -4.79 7.31
C GLU A 56 -6.58 -4.60 6.08
N ILE A 57 -5.34 -4.17 6.28
CA ILE A 57 -4.43 -3.88 5.19
C ILE A 57 -3.11 -4.65 5.39
N VAL A 58 -2.61 -5.24 4.30
CA VAL A 58 -1.28 -5.84 4.26
C VAL A 58 -0.48 -5.10 3.19
N ALA A 59 0.70 -4.62 3.56
CA ALA A 59 1.61 -3.97 2.64
C ALA A 59 2.83 -4.87 2.44
N LEU A 60 3.05 -5.31 1.20
CA LEU A 60 4.20 -6.13 0.85
C LEU A 60 5.24 -5.25 0.17
N CYS A 61 6.47 -5.24 0.70
CA CYS A 61 7.56 -4.54 0.04
C CYS A 61 8.15 -5.44 -1.03
N LEU A 62 8.04 -5.03 -2.28
CA LEU A 62 8.53 -5.81 -3.42
C LEU A 62 9.95 -5.43 -3.81
N GLU A 63 10.29 -4.15 -3.71
CA GLU A 63 11.61 -3.63 -4.06
C GLU A 63 11.93 -2.46 -3.17
N GLY A 64 13.23 -2.26 -2.89
CA GLY A 64 13.70 -1.14 -2.10
C GLY A 64 13.47 -1.32 -0.62
N GLU A 65 13.34 -0.20 0.08
CA GLU A 65 13.16 -0.22 1.52
C GLU A 65 12.56 1.09 2.01
N GLY A 66 11.98 1.02 3.20
CA GLY A 66 11.39 2.18 3.86
C GLY A 66 11.08 1.87 5.29
N PHE A 67 10.07 2.53 5.81
CA PHE A 67 9.64 2.41 7.21
C PHE A 67 8.13 2.37 7.28
N THR A 68 7.63 1.70 8.30
CA THR A 68 6.19 1.69 8.57
C THR A 68 5.95 1.92 10.05
N SER A 69 4.83 2.54 10.38
CA SER A 69 4.40 2.66 11.78
C SER A 69 2.97 2.17 11.93
N VAL A 70 2.69 1.57 13.08
CA VAL A 70 1.36 1.13 13.48
C VAL A 70 1.20 1.58 14.92
N GLY A 71 0.26 2.47 15.17
CA GLY A 71 0.15 3.11 16.47
C GLY A 71 1.44 3.85 16.82
N ASP A 72 2.04 3.52 17.95
CA ASP A 72 3.28 4.14 18.42
C ASP A 72 4.54 3.38 18.01
N GLU A 73 4.40 2.28 17.31
CA GLU A 73 5.55 1.45 16.95
C GLU A 73 5.99 1.72 15.53
N THR A 74 7.29 1.80 15.32
CA THR A 74 7.92 2.02 14.03
C THR A 74 8.92 0.92 13.74
N ALA A 75 8.96 0.46 12.49
CA ALA A 75 9.92 -0.56 12.06
C ALA A 75 10.35 -0.31 10.63
N PRO A 76 11.59 -0.69 10.27
CA PRO A 76 11.99 -0.70 8.88
C PRO A 76 11.28 -1.83 8.12
N ILE A 77 11.12 -1.65 6.81
CA ILE A 77 10.58 -2.67 5.94
C ILE A 77 11.41 -2.70 4.66
N ARG A 78 11.75 -3.90 4.19
CA ARG A 78 12.59 -4.13 3.02
C ARG A 78 11.94 -5.10 2.06
N ALA A 79 12.51 -5.18 0.87
CA ALA A 79 12.05 -6.13 -0.14
C ALA A 79 11.96 -7.54 0.44
N GLY A 80 10.84 -8.20 0.21
CA GLY A 80 10.56 -9.54 0.73
C GLY A 80 9.84 -9.55 2.07
N GLU A 81 9.65 -8.38 2.69
CA GLU A 81 8.96 -8.28 3.97
C GLU A 81 7.57 -7.68 3.79
N GLN A 82 6.71 -7.91 4.76
CA GLN A 82 5.37 -7.36 4.74
C GLN A 82 5.02 -6.76 6.10
N ALA A 83 4.13 -5.76 6.06
CA ALA A 83 3.58 -5.15 7.25
C ALA A 83 2.08 -5.40 7.28
N HIS A 84 1.55 -5.62 8.45
CA HIS A 84 0.12 -5.79 8.68
C HIS A 84 -0.41 -4.59 9.45
N TRP A 85 -1.38 -3.90 8.88
CA TRP A 85 -2.04 -2.78 9.53
C TRP A 85 -3.42 -3.21 10.00
N PRO A 86 -3.59 -3.39 11.31
CA PRO A 86 -4.88 -3.84 11.83
C PRO A 86 -5.97 -2.79 11.67
N PRO A 87 -7.25 -3.18 11.67
CA PRO A 87 -8.34 -2.22 11.57
C PRO A 87 -8.30 -1.21 12.71
N ASN A 88 -8.71 0.01 12.39
CA ASN A 88 -8.92 1.09 13.35
C ASN A 88 -7.68 1.55 14.12
N VAL A 89 -6.49 1.29 13.60
CA VAL A 89 -5.23 1.74 14.18
C VAL A 89 -4.52 2.67 13.19
N PRO A 90 -4.07 3.84 13.62
CA PRO A 90 -3.34 4.74 12.72
C PRO A 90 -2.07 4.06 12.19
N HIS A 91 -1.79 4.27 10.92
CA HIS A 91 -0.61 3.67 10.29
C HIS A 91 0.00 4.63 9.28
N ARG A 92 1.26 4.41 8.99
CA ARG A 92 2.03 5.23 8.06
C ARG A 92 3.06 4.38 7.34
N LEU A 93 3.38 4.77 6.10
CA LEU A 93 4.42 4.13 5.29
C LEU A 93 5.22 5.24 4.62
N TRP A 94 6.55 5.17 4.68
CA TRP A 94 7.39 6.23 4.12
C TRP A 94 8.77 5.73 3.75
N THR A 95 9.46 6.55 2.96
CA THR A 95 10.86 6.33 2.60
C THR A 95 11.71 7.49 3.09
N GLU A 96 13.01 7.26 3.15
CA GLU A 96 13.99 8.29 3.41
C GLU A 96 14.97 8.37 2.23
N GLY A 97 16.14 7.80 2.31
CA GLY A 97 17.13 7.87 1.24
C GLY A 97 17.00 6.81 0.16
N SER A 98 15.90 6.06 0.14
CA SER A 98 15.68 5.00 -0.84
C SER A 98 14.32 5.12 -1.49
N THR A 99 14.17 4.52 -2.67
CA THR A 99 12.86 4.33 -3.28
C THR A 99 12.28 3.00 -2.79
N MET A 100 10.97 2.81 -2.98
CA MET A 100 10.31 1.58 -2.57
C MET A 100 9.12 1.29 -3.48
N LEU A 101 8.91 0.01 -3.78
CA LEU A 101 7.73 -0.46 -4.50
C LEU A 101 6.99 -1.43 -3.59
N THR A 102 5.70 -1.19 -3.40
CA THR A 102 4.87 -2.03 -2.55
C THR A 102 3.65 -2.55 -3.27
N LEU A 103 3.12 -3.67 -2.76
CA LEU A 103 1.81 -4.17 -3.13
C LEU A 103 0.93 -4.06 -1.90
N MET A 104 -0.18 -3.34 -2.05
CA MET A 104 -1.10 -3.08 -0.95
C MET A 104 -2.35 -3.92 -1.15
N ILE A 105 -2.74 -4.68 -0.14
CA ILE A 105 -3.94 -5.50 -0.17
C ILE A 105 -4.84 -5.04 0.97
N GLU A 106 -6.01 -4.56 0.61
CA GLU A 106 -7.00 -4.09 1.58
C GLU A 106 -8.25 -4.94 1.47
N ARG A 107 -8.74 -5.42 2.61
CA ARG A 107 -9.93 -6.28 2.65
C ARG A 107 -10.79 -5.91 3.86
N PRO A 108 -12.10 -6.20 3.82
CA PRO A 108 -12.96 -5.95 4.95
C PRO A 108 -12.48 -6.68 6.20
N SER A 109 -12.68 -6.06 7.35
CA SER A 109 -12.40 -6.72 8.62
C SER A 109 -13.30 -7.94 8.80
N ALA A 110 -12.77 -8.94 9.50
CA ALA A 110 -13.48 -10.21 9.73
C ALA A 110 -14.58 -10.11 10.80
N GLU A 111 -14.90 -8.97 11.29
CA GLU A 111 -15.91 -8.79 12.31
C GLU A 111 -17.33 -9.04 11.81
#